data_d0dd0371cb0d79345a20a67cc4aa2a72
#
_entry.id   d0dd0371cb0d79345a20a67cc4aa2a72
#
_cell.length_a   1.000
_cell.length_b   1.000
_cell.length_c   1.000
_cell.angle_alpha   90.00
_cell.angle_beta   90.00
_cell.angle_gamma   90.00
#
_symmetry.space_group_name_H-M   'P 1'
#
loop_
_entity.id
_entity.type
_entity.pdbx_description
1 polymer ?
#
loop_
_entity_poly.entity_id
_entity_poly.type
_entity_poly.pdbx_seq_one_letter_code
_entity_poly.pdbx_strand_id
1 'polypeptide(L)'
;MIDAKVVEALVAESGRSEDSPLNELTPRERDVLREMAEGKNNAAIAETLFLTERSVEKVIHSIFLKFGLTWEPAVHRRVKAVILYLAENG
;
A
#
# COMPACT_ATOMS: atom_id res chain seq x y z
N MET A 1 14.60 2.91 26.08
CA MET A 1 13.67 1.78 25.90
C MET A 1 12.33 2.26 25.41
N ILE A 2 11.82 1.64 24.38
CA ILE A 2 10.51 1.99 23.85
C ILE A 2 9.45 1.34 24.74
N ASP A 3 8.57 2.17 25.23
CA ASP A 3 7.45 1.69 26.03
C ASP A 3 6.46 0.98 25.12
N ALA A 4 5.97 -0.18 25.53
CA ALA A 4 4.98 -0.93 24.77
C ALA A 4 3.73 -0.08 24.51
N LYS A 5 3.40 0.79 25.46
CA LYS A 5 2.27 1.68 25.31
C LYS A 5 2.47 2.69 24.21
N VAL A 6 3.71 3.17 24.01
CA VAL A 6 4.02 4.10 22.94
C VAL A 6 3.90 3.40 21.59
N VAL A 7 4.41 2.17 21.50
CA VAL A 7 4.32 1.38 20.27
C VAL A 7 2.86 1.10 19.93
N GLU A 8 2.09 0.73 20.95
CA GLU A 8 0.67 0.45 20.77
C GLU A 8 -0.10 1.69 20.29
N ALA A 9 0.23 2.85 20.86
CA ALA A 9 -0.40 4.10 20.43
C ALA A 9 -0.06 4.45 18.98
N LEU A 10 1.19 4.24 18.57
CA LEU A 10 1.60 4.50 17.19
C LEU A 10 0.87 3.59 16.22
N VAL A 11 0.75 2.32 16.54
CA VAL A 11 0.04 1.37 15.70
C VAL A 11 -1.44 1.72 15.62
N ALA A 12 -2.05 2.05 16.76
CA ALA A 12 -3.45 2.43 16.79
C ALA A 12 -3.71 3.70 15.96
N GLU A 13 -2.83 4.67 16.07
CA GLU A 13 -2.96 5.90 15.29
C GLU A 13 -2.80 5.62 13.80
N SER A 14 -1.82 4.80 13.42
CA SER A 14 -1.60 4.44 12.02
C SER A 14 -2.83 3.76 11.43
N GLY A 15 -3.46 2.86 12.19
CA GLY A 15 -4.61 2.11 11.72
C GLY A 15 -5.89 2.94 11.65
N ARG A 16 -5.95 4.05 12.34
CA ARG A 16 -7.18 4.87 12.46
C ARG A 16 -6.96 6.32 12.08
N SER A 17 -5.73 6.71 11.89
CA SER A 17 -5.37 8.10 11.69
C SER A 17 -5.87 8.61 10.34
N GLU A 18 -6.37 9.85 10.35
CA GLU A 18 -6.70 10.54 9.12
C GLU A 18 -5.44 10.91 8.36
N ASP A 19 -4.29 10.85 9.03
CA ASP A 19 -3.00 11.15 8.41
C ASP A 19 -2.36 9.95 7.76
N SER A 20 -2.99 8.78 7.83
CA SER A 20 -2.45 7.58 7.19
C SER A 20 -2.35 7.77 5.68
N PRO A 21 -1.22 7.39 5.07
CA PRO A 21 -1.08 7.45 3.62
C PRO A 21 -2.17 6.67 2.89
N LEU A 22 -2.72 5.62 3.52
CA LEU A 22 -3.80 4.85 2.92
C LEU A 22 -5.05 5.69 2.69
N ASN A 23 -5.27 6.71 3.49
CA ASN A 23 -6.43 7.60 3.33
C ASN A 23 -6.33 8.47 2.08
N GLU A 24 -5.15 8.61 1.52
CA GLU A 24 -4.95 9.38 0.30
C GLU A 24 -5.21 8.58 -0.96
N LEU A 25 -5.38 7.27 -0.82
CA LEU A 25 -5.59 6.40 -1.97
C LEU A 25 -7.03 6.51 -2.47
N THR A 26 -7.17 6.52 -3.80
CA THR A 26 -8.48 6.39 -4.42
C THR A 26 -8.98 4.95 -4.24
N PRO A 27 -10.30 4.69 -4.43
CA PRO A 27 -10.81 3.33 -4.37
C PRO A 27 -10.07 2.37 -5.31
N ARG A 28 -9.71 2.84 -6.50
CA ARG A 28 -8.97 2.02 -7.46
C ARG A 28 -7.58 1.68 -6.94
N GLU A 29 -6.91 2.65 -6.34
CA GLU A 29 -5.58 2.42 -5.77
C GLU A 29 -5.65 1.42 -4.62
N ARG A 30 -6.68 1.51 -3.79
CA ARG A 30 -6.88 0.55 -2.71
C ARG A 30 -7.12 -0.86 -3.23
N ASP A 31 -7.90 -0.97 -4.30
CA ASP A 31 -8.17 -2.28 -4.91
C ASP A 31 -6.87 -2.90 -5.44
N VAL A 32 -6.05 -2.12 -6.12
CA VAL A 32 -4.78 -2.61 -6.64
C VAL A 32 -3.85 -3.02 -5.51
N LEU A 33 -3.77 -2.21 -4.46
CA LEU A 33 -2.91 -2.50 -3.32
C LEU A 33 -3.35 -3.77 -2.61
N ARG A 34 -4.65 -3.97 -2.46
CA ARG A 34 -5.20 -5.18 -1.85
C ARG A 34 -4.80 -6.43 -2.64
N GLU A 35 -4.95 -6.37 -3.97
CA GLU A 35 -4.57 -7.51 -4.81
C GLU A 35 -3.07 -7.74 -4.78
N MET A 36 -2.30 -6.67 -4.69
CA MET A 36 -0.85 -6.77 -4.53
C MET A 36 -0.48 -7.47 -3.23
N ALA A 37 -1.21 -7.14 -2.15
CA ALA A 37 -0.98 -7.76 -0.84
C ALA A 37 -1.33 -9.25 -0.84
N GLU A 38 -2.15 -9.69 -1.77
CA GLU A 38 -2.46 -11.11 -1.95
C GLU A 38 -1.38 -11.86 -2.72
N GLY A 39 -0.33 -11.15 -3.13
CA GLY A 39 0.79 -11.77 -3.81
C GLY A 39 0.68 -11.80 -5.33
N LYS A 40 -0.29 -11.11 -5.89
CA LYS A 40 -0.48 -11.11 -7.34
C LYS A 40 0.53 -10.22 -8.05
N ASN A 41 0.94 -10.65 -9.23
CA ASN A 41 1.77 -9.80 -10.08
C ASN A 41 0.86 -8.86 -10.88
N ASN A 42 1.46 -7.94 -11.64
CA ASN A 42 0.68 -6.94 -12.35
C ASN A 42 -0.30 -7.55 -13.37
N ALA A 43 0.09 -8.63 -14.04
CA ALA A 43 -0.79 -9.30 -14.98
C ALA A 43 -2.03 -9.88 -14.29
N ALA A 44 -1.84 -10.51 -13.13
CA ALA A 44 -2.93 -11.08 -12.37
C ALA A 44 -3.85 -10.00 -11.79
N ILE A 45 -3.27 -8.89 -11.35
CA ILE A 45 -4.05 -7.75 -10.85
C ILE A 45 -4.90 -7.18 -11.98
N ALA A 46 -4.30 -7.00 -13.15
CA ALA A 46 -5.00 -6.48 -14.31
C ALA A 46 -6.19 -7.36 -14.68
N GLU A 47 -5.98 -8.67 -14.68
CA GLU A 47 -7.03 -9.62 -14.98
C GLU A 47 -8.16 -9.56 -13.96
N THR A 48 -7.81 -9.51 -12.68
CA THR A 48 -8.79 -9.49 -11.58
C THR A 48 -9.65 -8.24 -11.61
N LEU A 49 -9.05 -7.10 -11.92
CA LEU A 49 -9.74 -5.81 -11.86
C LEU A 49 -10.23 -5.32 -13.23
N PHE A 50 -10.09 -6.15 -14.26
CA PHE A 50 -10.49 -5.80 -15.62
C PHE A 50 -9.77 -4.54 -16.14
N LEU A 51 -8.48 -4.48 -15.88
CA LEU A 51 -7.62 -3.39 -16.31
C LEU A 51 -6.53 -3.93 -17.24
N THR A 52 -5.82 -3.01 -17.92
CA THR A 52 -4.61 -3.39 -18.64
C THR A 52 -3.44 -3.38 -17.65
N GLU A 53 -2.38 -4.12 -17.98
CA GLU A 53 -1.18 -4.09 -17.14
C GLU A 53 -0.60 -2.68 -17.07
N ARG A 54 -0.69 -1.92 -18.16
CA ARG A 54 -0.22 -0.55 -18.18
C ARG A 54 -0.98 0.33 -17.19
N SER A 55 -2.30 0.14 -17.11
CA SER A 55 -3.10 0.86 -16.13
C SER A 55 -2.71 0.48 -14.73
N VAL A 56 -2.48 -0.81 -14.48
CA VAL A 56 -2.04 -1.29 -13.17
C VAL A 56 -0.70 -0.65 -12.79
N GLU A 57 0.26 -0.60 -13.73
CA GLU A 57 1.55 0.02 -13.49
C GLU A 57 1.41 1.49 -13.10
N LYS A 58 0.53 2.21 -13.78
CA LYS A 58 0.28 3.62 -13.47
C LYS A 58 -0.30 3.79 -12.08
N VAL A 59 -1.26 2.93 -11.73
CA VAL A 59 -1.88 2.97 -10.41
C VAL A 59 -0.84 2.67 -9.33
N ILE A 60 -0.02 1.66 -9.54
CA ILE A 60 1.02 1.30 -8.58
C ILE A 60 2.03 2.45 -8.41
N HIS A 61 2.41 3.10 -9.50
CA HIS A 61 3.31 4.24 -9.41
C HIS A 61 2.69 5.37 -8.59
N SER A 62 1.41 5.62 -8.78
CA SER A 62 0.69 6.62 -7.99
C SER A 62 0.69 6.27 -6.50
N ILE A 63 0.49 4.99 -6.18
CA ILE A 63 0.55 4.51 -4.80
C ILE A 63 1.93 4.79 -4.20
N PHE A 64 2.98 4.47 -4.94
CA PHE A 64 4.35 4.69 -4.44
C PHE A 64 4.64 6.17 -4.22
N LEU A 65 4.12 7.04 -5.09
CA LEU A 65 4.28 8.47 -4.92
C LEU A 65 3.60 8.94 -3.63
N LYS A 66 2.38 8.48 -3.40
CA LYS A 66 1.63 8.86 -2.21
C LYS A 66 2.25 8.33 -0.92
N PHE A 67 2.94 7.20 -1.02
CA PHE A 67 3.63 6.61 0.15
C PHE A 67 5.07 7.12 0.30
N GLY A 68 5.55 7.95 -0.61
CA GLY A 68 6.90 8.48 -0.53
C GLY A 68 7.99 7.44 -0.77
N LEU A 69 7.71 6.43 -1.58
CA LEU A 69 8.62 5.31 -1.80
C LEU A 69 9.40 5.36 -3.11
N THR A 70 9.26 6.44 -3.88
CA THR A 70 9.84 6.47 -5.23
C THR A 70 11.37 6.47 -5.25
N TRP A 71 12.01 6.82 -4.14
CA TRP A 71 13.47 6.81 -4.03
C TRP A 71 14.05 5.42 -3.75
N GLU A 72 13.20 4.46 -3.44
CA GLU A 72 13.65 3.10 -3.14
C GLU A 72 13.68 2.22 -4.39
N PRO A 73 14.50 1.15 -4.41
CA PRO A 73 14.45 0.16 -5.49
C PRO A 73 13.06 -0.42 -5.65
N ALA A 74 12.69 -0.75 -6.89
CA ALA A 74 11.34 -1.22 -7.19
C ALA A 74 10.86 -2.37 -6.32
N VAL A 75 11.74 -3.33 -6.05
CA VAL A 75 11.37 -4.48 -5.20
C VAL A 75 11.01 -4.03 -3.80
N HIS A 76 11.80 -3.12 -3.26
CA HIS A 76 11.55 -2.61 -1.91
C HIS A 76 10.29 -1.77 -1.82
N ARG A 77 10.00 -1.00 -2.87
CA ARG A 77 8.77 -0.20 -2.91
C ARG A 77 7.54 -1.08 -2.78
N ARG A 78 7.52 -2.17 -3.54
CA ARG A 78 6.38 -3.09 -3.54
C ARG A 78 6.21 -3.74 -2.18
N VAL A 79 7.30 -4.23 -1.60
CA VAL A 79 7.27 -4.88 -0.29
C VAL A 79 6.80 -3.89 0.78
N LYS A 80 7.35 -2.69 0.78
CA LYS A 80 6.99 -1.69 1.79
C LYS A 80 5.54 -1.26 1.68
N ALA A 81 5.04 -1.11 0.46
CA ALA A 81 3.64 -0.74 0.26
C ALA A 81 2.70 -1.83 0.81
N VAL A 82 3.04 -3.09 0.56
CA VAL A 82 2.25 -4.21 1.06
C VAL A 82 2.30 -4.28 2.59
N ILE A 83 3.49 -4.10 3.16
CA ILE A 83 3.64 -4.12 4.61
C ILE A 83 2.80 -3.02 5.26
N LEU A 84 2.82 -1.82 4.68
CA LEU A 84 2.02 -0.71 5.19
C LEU A 84 0.53 -1.04 5.13
N TYR A 85 0.09 -1.61 4.02
CA TYR A 85 -1.30 -2.00 3.86
C TYR A 85 -1.72 -3.02 4.92
N LEU A 86 -0.91 -4.07 5.10
CA LEU A 86 -1.21 -5.12 6.08
C LEU A 86 -1.18 -4.60 7.51
N ALA A 87 -0.26 -3.69 7.81
CA ALA A 87 -0.16 -3.13 9.15
C ALA A 87 -1.42 -2.36 9.53
N GLU A 88 -2.07 -1.71 8.59
CA GLU A 88 -3.26 -0.92 8.88
C GLU A 88 -4.56 -1.71 8.73
N ASN A 89 -4.55 -2.79 7.96
CA ASN A 89 -5.75 -3.60 7.73
C ASN A 89 -5.68 -4.99 8.35
N GLY A 90 -4.52 -5.35 8.79
CA GLY A 90 -4.33 -6.63 9.46
C GLY A 90 -4.39 -6.48 10.93
#